data_baa63b0ce15b33db6ab62f45dccd2870
#
_entry.id   baa63b0ce15b33db6ab62f45dccd2870
#
_cell.length_a   1.000
_cell.length_b   1.000
_cell.length_c   1.000
_cell.angle_alpha   90.00
_cell.angle_beta   90.00
_cell.angle_gamma   90.00
#
_symmetry.space_group_name_H-M   'P 1'
#
loop_
_entity.id
_entity.type
_entity.pdbx_description
1 polymer ?
#
loop_
_entity_poly.entity_id
_entity_poly.type
_entity_poly.pdbx_seq_one_letter_code
_entity_poly.pdbx_strand_id
1 'polypeptide(L)'
;MNSFWQEKTAMIAHLNEVDQVIGKQLTVKQRKMNEILQDLASSGGKRIRPGLCIIGAGFGSKPIESIYPLAADLEMLHLATHVHDDIIDDATHRRGALTTQQKYGKDYAVYTGDYIFTKCFEILAENYELHHMKELSKGVSRVCVGEIEQFDGRFKSHTSVKKYLKIVGAKTSALLATSLAVGAYEAGCDERFCKKLGKIGLHVGNAFQIIDDILDYTGDEARVGKTLGNDLKQGYYTLPLIYALRKNDLVLNKLLAADVYDDETIKRIIVRVNELGGVRQAQSLAEKYTIKSLKEISSLPTCQSRDDLEWITKRLLVREH
;
A
#
# COMPACT_ATOMS: atom_id res chain seq x y z
N MET A 1 15.50 -5.02 13.32
CA MET A 1 15.14 -3.60 13.54
C MET A 1 14.60 -3.02 12.26
N ASN A 2 13.50 -2.28 12.32
CA ASN A 2 12.90 -1.66 11.14
C ASN A 2 13.74 -0.46 10.68
N SER A 3 14.57 -0.65 9.65
CA SER A 3 15.49 0.37 9.12
C SER A 3 14.78 1.65 8.63
N PHE A 4 13.49 1.54 8.29
CA PHE A 4 12.70 2.68 7.83
C PHE A 4 12.52 3.76 8.92
N TRP A 5 12.35 3.36 10.19
CA TRP A 5 12.07 4.25 11.33
C TRP A 5 13.29 4.58 12.18
N GLN A 6 14.53 4.30 11.73
CA GLN A 6 15.75 4.43 12.54
C GLN A 6 15.91 5.78 13.25
N GLU A 7 15.44 6.87 12.63
CA GLU A 7 15.52 8.22 13.18
C GLU A 7 14.38 8.54 14.18
N LYS A 8 13.44 7.62 14.38
CA LYS A 8 12.22 7.81 15.19
C LYS A 8 12.14 6.78 16.30
N THR A 9 13.00 6.90 17.32
CA THR A 9 13.13 5.93 18.41
C THR A 9 11.83 5.67 19.16
N ALA A 10 11.04 6.72 19.44
CA ALA A 10 9.74 6.56 20.09
C ALA A 10 8.77 5.75 19.23
N MET A 11 8.75 5.99 17.92
CA MET A 11 7.90 5.23 16.99
C MET A 11 8.33 3.76 16.93
N ILE A 12 9.62 3.47 16.95
CA ILE A 12 10.12 2.07 17.00
C ILE A 12 9.59 1.36 18.24
N ALA A 13 9.59 2.01 19.40
CA ALA A 13 9.04 1.42 20.62
C ALA A 13 7.56 1.05 20.46
N HIS A 14 6.74 1.96 19.96
CA HIS A 14 5.33 1.69 19.68
C HIS A 14 5.13 0.57 18.66
N LEU A 15 5.91 0.55 17.58
CA LEU A 15 5.81 -0.50 16.54
C LEU A 15 6.24 -1.87 17.06
N ASN A 16 7.19 -1.95 18.01
CA ASN A 16 7.55 -3.20 18.66
C ASN A 16 6.38 -3.76 19.49
N GLU A 17 5.64 -2.90 20.20
CA GLU A 17 4.43 -3.33 20.93
C GLU A 17 3.35 -3.82 19.96
N VAL A 18 3.16 -3.13 18.84
CA VAL A 18 2.24 -3.59 17.76
C VAL A 18 2.68 -4.95 17.22
N ASP A 19 3.98 -5.17 16.99
CA ASP A 19 4.49 -6.47 16.52
C ASP A 19 4.27 -7.58 17.55
N GLN A 20 4.34 -7.28 18.86
CA GLN A 20 3.98 -8.25 19.92
C GLN A 20 2.48 -8.61 19.85
N VAL A 21 1.60 -7.63 19.64
CA VAL A 21 0.16 -7.87 19.46
C VAL A 21 -0.07 -8.76 18.23
N ILE A 22 0.53 -8.46 17.08
CA ILE A 22 0.44 -9.29 15.87
C ILE A 22 0.91 -10.71 16.15
N GLY A 23 2.09 -10.89 16.76
CA GLY A 23 2.63 -12.20 17.08
C GLY A 23 1.72 -13.03 18.00
N LYS A 24 1.10 -12.38 18.99
CA LYS A 24 0.13 -13.01 19.88
C LYS A 24 -1.15 -13.45 19.14
N GLN A 25 -1.69 -12.58 18.31
CA GLN A 25 -2.92 -12.87 17.53
C GLN A 25 -2.72 -13.96 16.49
N LEU A 26 -1.51 -14.06 15.91
CA LEU A 26 -1.15 -15.06 14.91
C LEU A 26 -0.57 -16.35 15.52
N THR A 27 -0.70 -16.57 16.83
CA THR A 27 -0.28 -17.81 17.50
C THR A 27 -1.45 -18.77 17.63
N VAL A 28 -1.30 -20.01 17.11
CA VAL A 28 -2.35 -21.04 17.12
C VAL A 28 -1.84 -22.40 17.55
N LYS A 29 -2.72 -23.27 18.06
CA LYS A 29 -2.36 -24.63 18.52
C LYS A 29 -2.01 -25.59 17.37
N GLN A 30 -2.63 -25.38 16.19
CA GLN A 30 -2.38 -26.26 15.05
C GLN A 30 -0.96 -25.97 14.50
N ARG A 31 -0.09 -26.99 14.56
CA ARG A 31 1.36 -26.86 14.31
C ARG A 31 1.70 -26.25 12.95
N LYS A 32 1.09 -26.75 11.85
CA LYS A 32 1.42 -26.31 10.48
C LYS A 32 0.97 -24.88 10.25
N MET A 33 -0.24 -24.53 10.69
CA MET A 33 -0.77 -23.19 10.61
C MET A 33 0.08 -22.21 11.43
N ASN A 34 0.48 -22.61 12.62
CA ASN A 34 1.34 -21.78 13.47
C ASN A 34 2.69 -21.50 12.80
N GLU A 35 3.32 -22.50 12.17
CA GLU A 35 4.56 -22.34 11.40
C GLU A 35 4.40 -21.27 10.31
N ILE A 36 3.33 -21.35 9.50
CA ILE A 36 3.06 -20.43 8.41
C ILE A 36 2.82 -19.00 8.94
N LEU A 37 1.99 -18.87 9.97
CA LEU A 37 1.65 -17.58 10.57
C LEU A 37 2.88 -16.90 11.21
N GLN A 38 3.75 -17.67 11.88
CA GLN A 38 4.99 -17.13 12.44
C GLN A 38 5.99 -16.70 11.36
N ASP A 39 6.09 -17.45 10.26
CA ASP A 39 6.87 -17.05 9.09
C ASP A 39 6.38 -15.69 8.54
N LEU A 40 5.07 -15.54 8.36
CA LEU A 40 4.47 -14.30 7.88
C LEU A 40 4.67 -13.14 8.86
N ALA A 41 4.46 -13.35 10.16
CA ALA A 41 4.66 -12.33 11.18
C ALA A 41 6.11 -11.84 11.21
N SER A 42 7.07 -12.75 11.01
CA SER A 42 8.51 -12.48 11.00
C SER A 42 9.02 -11.91 9.67
N SER A 43 8.24 -11.95 8.59
CA SER A 43 8.66 -11.49 7.24
C SER A 43 9.02 -10.01 7.17
N GLY A 44 8.82 -9.28 8.27
CA GLY A 44 9.18 -7.88 8.41
C GLY A 44 8.32 -6.96 7.55
N GLY A 45 8.71 -5.70 7.50
CA GLY A 45 8.05 -4.68 6.70
C GLY A 45 8.31 -3.29 7.27
N LYS A 46 7.96 -2.26 6.49
CA LYS A 46 8.14 -0.87 6.95
C LYS A 46 7.14 -0.45 8.02
N ARG A 47 6.10 -1.24 8.29
CA ARG A 47 5.04 -0.93 9.27
C ARG A 47 4.44 0.48 9.08
N ILE A 48 4.24 0.87 7.82
CA ILE A 48 3.75 2.22 7.48
C ILE A 48 2.32 2.42 8.01
N ARG A 49 1.45 1.42 7.88
CA ARG A 49 0.04 1.51 8.29
C ARG A 49 -0.10 1.62 9.80
N PRO A 50 0.53 0.74 10.60
CA PRO A 50 0.61 0.94 12.04
C PRO A 50 1.19 2.29 12.45
N GLY A 51 2.29 2.72 11.81
CA GLY A 51 2.89 4.02 12.08
C GLY A 51 1.94 5.19 11.81
N LEU A 52 1.20 5.16 10.70
CA LEU A 52 0.19 6.18 10.40
C LEU A 52 -0.98 6.15 11.40
N CYS A 53 -1.40 4.96 11.86
CA CYS A 53 -2.44 4.83 12.88
C CYS A 53 -1.99 5.47 14.20
N ILE A 54 -0.77 5.19 14.65
CA ILE A 54 -0.17 5.78 15.85
C ILE A 54 0.00 7.31 15.70
N ILE A 55 0.47 7.78 14.54
CA ILE A 55 0.59 9.21 14.24
C ILE A 55 -0.80 9.89 14.29
N GLY A 56 -1.81 9.26 13.69
CA GLY A 56 -3.19 9.74 13.76
C GLY A 56 -3.68 9.87 15.19
N ALA A 57 -3.46 8.85 16.01
CA ALA A 57 -3.85 8.80 17.41
C ALA A 57 -3.16 9.87 18.26
N GLY A 58 -1.92 10.22 17.95
CA GLY A 58 -1.21 11.26 18.68
C GLY A 58 -1.73 12.70 18.52
N PHE A 59 -2.76 12.91 17.68
CA PHE A 59 -3.55 14.16 17.67
C PHE A 59 -4.69 14.17 18.69
N GLY A 60 -5.07 13.04 19.25
CA GLY A 60 -6.12 12.90 20.24
C GLY A 60 -5.62 12.94 21.67
N SER A 61 -6.46 12.49 22.61
CA SER A 61 -6.19 12.55 24.05
C SER A 61 -6.15 11.20 24.75
N LYS A 62 -6.50 10.10 24.07
CA LYS A 62 -6.43 8.77 24.66
C LYS A 62 -4.99 8.23 24.69
N PRO A 63 -4.64 7.33 25.64
CA PRO A 63 -3.35 6.68 25.66
C PRO A 63 -3.04 5.91 24.37
N ILE A 64 -1.83 6.05 23.83
CA ILE A 64 -1.41 5.41 22.60
C ILE A 64 -1.47 3.87 22.69
N GLU A 65 -1.27 3.32 23.88
CA GLU A 65 -1.34 1.89 24.14
C GLU A 65 -2.70 1.29 23.79
N SER A 66 -3.78 2.05 23.93
CA SER A 66 -5.13 1.63 23.55
C SER A 66 -5.32 1.47 22.03
N ILE A 67 -4.38 1.97 21.24
CA ILE A 67 -4.43 1.97 19.77
C ILE A 67 -3.65 0.79 19.16
N TYR A 68 -2.79 0.11 19.94
CA TYR A 68 -1.98 -0.99 19.41
C TYR A 68 -2.80 -2.13 18.78
N PRO A 69 -3.94 -2.57 19.34
CA PRO A 69 -4.77 -3.58 18.69
C PRO A 69 -5.27 -3.14 17.30
N LEU A 70 -5.69 -1.89 17.14
CA LEU A 70 -6.13 -1.33 15.86
C LEU A 70 -4.98 -1.21 14.86
N ALA A 71 -3.82 -0.74 15.32
CA ALA A 71 -2.63 -0.65 14.48
C ALA A 71 -2.16 -2.04 14.01
N ALA A 72 -2.25 -3.05 14.88
CA ALA A 72 -1.98 -4.45 14.55
C ALA A 72 -2.99 -4.98 13.51
N ASP A 73 -4.28 -4.71 13.71
CA ASP A 73 -5.35 -5.10 12.80
C ASP A 73 -5.14 -4.57 11.38
N LEU A 74 -4.79 -3.29 11.23
CA LEU A 74 -4.50 -2.68 9.93
C LEU A 74 -3.29 -3.32 9.22
N GLU A 75 -2.27 -3.76 9.94
CA GLU A 75 -1.13 -4.47 9.35
C GLU A 75 -1.49 -5.92 9.03
N MET A 76 -2.25 -6.59 9.89
CA MET A 76 -2.73 -7.95 9.65
C MET A 76 -3.67 -8.00 8.44
N LEU A 77 -4.59 -7.04 8.31
CA LEU A 77 -5.44 -6.88 7.14
C LEU A 77 -4.60 -6.73 5.86
N HIS A 78 -3.56 -5.89 5.90
CA HIS A 78 -2.63 -5.74 4.78
C HIS A 78 -1.85 -7.02 4.50
N LEU A 79 -1.45 -7.77 5.53
CA LEU A 79 -0.76 -9.04 5.37
C LEU A 79 -1.65 -10.08 4.68
N ALA A 80 -2.94 -10.16 5.09
CA ALA A 80 -3.93 -11.05 4.48
C ALA A 80 -4.13 -10.74 2.98
N THR A 81 -4.30 -9.45 2.63
CA THR A 81 -4.44 -9.05 1.21
C THR A 81 -3.20 -9.43 0.40
N HIS A 82 -1.99 -9.24 0.94
CA HIS A 82 -0.77 -9.64 0.25
C HIS A 82 -0.63 -11.14 0.02
N VAL A 83 -1.07 -11.97 0.98
CA VAL A 83 -1.06 -13.43 0.80
C VAL A 83 -1.97 -13.84 -0.37
N HIS A 84 -3.16 -13.21 -0.48
CA HIS A 84 -4.08 -13.47 -1.58
C HIS A 84 -3.56 -12.88 -2.91
N ASP A 85 -2.99 -11.68 -2.91
CA ASP A 85 -2.36 -11.07 -4.10
C ASP A 85 -1.23 -11.95 -4.66
N ASP A 86 -0.37 -12.51 -3.78
CA ASP A 86 0.70 -13.41 -4.20
C ASP A 86 0.16 -14.65 -4.95
N ILE A 87 -1.04 -15.14 -4.58
CA ILE A 87 -1.69 -16.26 -5.26
C ILE A 87 -2.24 -15.83 -6.62
N ILE A 88 -2.89 -14.68 -6.68
CA ILE A 88 -3.50 -14.13 -7.90
C ILE A 88 -2.42 -13.82 -8.95
N ASP A 89 -1.30 -13.24 -8.50
CA ASP A 89 -0.17 -12.84 -9.36
C ASP A 89 0.81 -13.98 -9.63
N ASP A 90 0.57 -15.19 -9.08
CA ASP A 90 1.48 -16.34 -9.13
C ASP A 90 2.92 -16.00 -8.70
N ALA A 91 3.04 -15.11 -7.72
CA ALA A 91 4.30 -14.56 -7.27
C ALA A 91 5.14 -15.63 -6.55
N THR A 92 6.40 -15.79 -6.95
CA THR A 92 7.33 -16.76 -6.33
C THR A 92 8.09 -16.15 -5.15
N HIS A 93 8.43 -14.87 -5.23
CA HIS A 93 9.22 -14.16 -4.22
C HIS A 93 8.58 -12.84 -3.85
N ARG A 94 8.70 -12.49 -2.56
CA ARG A 94 8.34 -11.18 -2.01
C ARG A 94 9.41 -10.72 -1.01
N ARG A 95 9.94 -9.51 -1.19
CA ARG A 95 10.99 -8.94 -0.32
C ARG A 95 12.22 -9.84 -0.15
N GLY A 96 12.60 -10.59 -1.19
CA GLY A 96 13.75 -11.49 -1.17
C GLY A 96 13.50 -12.87 -0.53
N ALA A 97 12.29 -13.14 -0.02
CA ALA A 97 11.89 -14.45 0.51
C ALA A 97 10.86 -15.13 -0.41
N LEU A 98 10.70 -16.44 -0.30
CA LEU A 98 9.63 -17.18 -0.97
C LEU A 98 8.27 -16.75 -0.44
N THR A 99 7.28 -16.62 -1.32
CA THR A 99 5.89 -16.37 -0.94
C THR A 99 5.30 -17.57 -0.20
N THR A 100 4.20 -17.35 0.54
CA THR A 100 3.51 -18.43 1.27
C THR A 100 3.06 -19.54 0.31
N GLN A 101 2.51 -19.18 -0.85
CA GLN A 101 2.12 -20.17 -1.87
C GLN A 101 3.30 -20.97 -2.41
N GLN A 102 4.44 -20.36 -2.61
CA GLN A 102 5.61 -21.04 -3.13
C GLN A 102 6.25 -21.97 -2.09
N LYS A 103 6.22 -21.57 -0.81
CA LYS A 103 6.83 -22.35 0.28
C LYS A 103 5.93 -23.47 0.78
N TYR A 104 4.62 -23.25 0.83
CA TYR A 104 3.67 -24.15 1.48
C TYR A 104 2.54 -24.67 0.57
N GLY A 105 2.37 -24.10 -0.61
CA GLY A 105 1.31 -24.42 -1.56
C GLY A 105 0.13 -23.43 -1.50
N LYS A 106 -0.60 -23.36 -2.63
CA LYS A 106 -1.71 -22.41 -2.81
C LYS A 106 -2.84 -22.60 -1.79
N ASP A 107 -3.19 -23.84 -1.48
CA ASP A 107 -4.27 -24.16 -0.53
C ASP A 107 -3.96 -23.60 0.87
N TYR A 108 -2.73 -23.80 1.35
CA TYR A 108 -2.29 -23.23 2.62
C TYR A 108 -2.29 -21.70 2.59
N ALA A 109 -1.88 -21.10 1.47
CA ALA A 109 -1.87 -19.64 1.36
C ALA A 109 -3.29 -19.06 1.42
N VAL A 110 -4.27 -19.64 0.71
CA VAL A 110 -5.69 -19.23 0.77
C VAL A 110 -6.21 -19.28 2.20
N TYR A 111 -6.12 -20.44 2.85
CA TYR A 111 -6.62 -20.60 4.24
C TYR A 111 -5.88 -19.69 5.23
N THR A 112 -4.60 -19.41 4.99
CA THR A 112 -3.84 -18.50 5.86
C THR A 112 -4.34 -17.05 5.74
N GLY A 113 -4.58 -16.57 4.51
CA GLY A 113 -5.17 -15.26 4.29
C GLY A 113 -6.56 -15.13 4.93
N ASP A 114 -7.43 -16.12 4.72
CA ASP A 114 -8.77 -16.16 5.31
C ASP A 114 -8.73 -16.18 6.85
N TYR A 115 -7.81 -16.96 7.41
CA TYR A 115 -7.61 -17.00 8.87
C TYR A 115 -7.21 -15.63 9.42
N ILE A 116 -6.26 -14.94 8.78
CA ILE A 116 -5.82 -13.61 9.21
C ILE A 116 -7.00 -12.61 9.12
N PHE A 117 -7.82 -12.65 8.06
CA PHE A 117 -9.05 -11.85 7.97
C PHE A 117 -10.02 -12.13 9.14
N THR A 118 -10.18 -13.41 9.51
CA THR A 118 -11.04 -13.78 10.63
C THR A 118 -10.51 -13.16 11.95
N LYS A 119 -9.19 -13.17 12.15
CA LYS A 119 -8.57 -12.54 13.31
C LYS A 119 -8.74 -11.02 13.34
N CYS A 120 -8.71 -10.37 12.19
CA CYS A 120 -9.04 -8.95 12.12
C CYS A 120 -10.48 -8.68 12.60
N PHE A 121 -11.46 -9.49 12.19
CA PHE A 121 -12.83 -9.34 12.69
C PHE A 121 -12.96 -9.59 14.20
N GLU A 122 -12.23 -10.57 14.76
CA GLU A 122 -12.21 -10.82 16.21
C GLU A 122 -11.68 -9.60 16.96
N ILE A 123 -10.52 -9.03 16.55
CA ILE A 123 -9.92 -7.84 17.17
C ILE A 123 -10.89 -6.66 17.16
N LEU A 124 -11.53 -6.43 16.02
CA LEU A 124 -12.49 -5.33 15.89
C LEU A 124 -13.72 -5.52 16.77
N ALA A 125 -14.26 -6.74 16.82
CA ALA A 125 -15.45 -7.05 17.62
C ALA A 125 -15.20 -6.97 19.13
N GLU A 126 -13.99 -7.30 19.57
CA GLU A 126 -13.61 -7.29 21.00
C GLU A 126 -13.25 -5.89 21.52
N ASN A 127 -12.71 -5.02 20.67
CA ASN A 127 -12.07 -3.79 21.14
C ASN A 127 -12.76 -2.51 20.66
N TYR A 128 -13.64 -2.58 19.63
CA TYR A 128 -14.15 -1.37 18.97
C TYR A 128 -15.67 -1.42 18.75
N GLU A 129 -16.27 -0.25 18.57
CA GLU A 129 -17.69 -0.12 18.30
C GLU A 129 -18.06 -0.60 16.89
N LEU A 130 -19.31 -1.04 16.71
CA LEU A 130 -19.85 -1.52 15.42
C LEU A 130 -19.66 -0.53 14.26
N HIS A 131 -19.62 0.77 14.57
CA HIS A 131 -19.36 1.81 13.57
C HIS A 131 -17.97 1.63 12.88
N HIS A 132 -16.92 1.30 13.63
CA HIS A 132 -15.57 1.08 13.10
C HIS A 132 -15.49 -0.16 12.21
N MET A 133 -16.13 -1.25 12.63
CA MET A 133 -16.26 -2.45 11.80
C MET A 133 -16.92 -2.13 10.45
N LYS A 134 -17.92 -1.27 10.45
CA LYS A 134 -18.62 -0.84 9.23
C LYS A 134 -17.71 -0.03 8.30
N GLU A 135 -16.92 0.90 8.83
CA GLU A 135 -16.03 1.73 8.00
C GLU A 135 -14.84 0.92 7.46
N LEU A 136 -14.26 0.02 8.25
CA LEU A 136 -13.21 -0.89 7.79
C LEU A 136 -13.75 -1.87 6.74
N SER A 137 -14.92 -2.47 6.94
CA SER A 137 -15.56 -3.33 5.93
C SER A 137 -15.81 -2.62 4.62
N LYS A 138 -16.22 -1.34 4.65
CA LYS A 138 -16.34 -0.52 3.44
C LYS A 138 -14.97 -0.29 2.77
N GLY A 139 -13.91 -0.11 3.58
CA GLY A 139 -12.55 0.01 3.10
C GLY A 139 -12.11 -1.23 2.33
N VAL A 140 -12.25 -2.41 2.95
CA VAL A 140 -11.94 -3.71 2.34
C VAL A 140 -12.76 -3.97 1.07
N SER A 141 -14.07 -3.70 1.11
CA SER A 141 -14.94 -3.83 -0.07
C SER A 141 -14.46 -2.97 -1.25
N ARG A 142 -14.01 -1.73 -0.98
CA ARG A 142 -13.44 -0.87 -2.03
C ARG A 142 -12.14 -1.43 -2.60
N VAL A 143 -11.29 -2.03 -1.76
CA VAL A 143 -10.07 -2.70 -2.24
C VAL A 143 -10.44 -3.83 -3.19
N CYS A 144 -11.32 -4.75 -2.80
CA CYS A 144 -11.74 -5.87 -3.64
C CYS A 144 -12.33 -5.41 -4.98
N VAL A 145 -13.20 -4.39 -4.97
CA VAL A 145 -13.75 -3.81 -6.21
C VAL A 145 -12.64 -3.19 -7.06
N GLY A 146 -11.68 -2.50 -6.44
CA GLY A 146 -10.53 -1.90 -7.13
C GLY A 146 -9.64 -2.94 -7.80
N GLU A 147 -9.40 -4.08 -7.14
CA GLU A 147 -8.65 -5.22 -7.69
C GLU A 147 -9.36 -5.80 -8.93
N ILE A 148 -10.67 -6.05 -8.84
CA ILE A 148 -11.45 -6.54 -10.00
C ILE A 148 -11.42 -5.52 -11.15
N GLU A 149 -11.62 -4.20 -10.85
CA GLU A 149 -11.55 -3.16 -11.89
C GLU A 149 -10.16 -3.08 -12.54
N GLN A 150 -9.09 -3.33 -11.77
CA GLN A 150 -7.71 -3.39 -12.28
C GLN A 150 -7.51 -4.62 -13.16
N PHE A 151 -7.93 -5.79 -12.68
CA PHE A 151 -7.83 -7.06 -13.39
C PHE A 151 -8.59 -7.02 -14.73
N ASP A 152 -9.84 -6.54 -14.73
CA ASP A 152 -10.65 -6.36 -15.94
C ASP A 152 -10.04 -5.34 -16.92
N GLY A 153 -9.18 -4.46 -16.44
CA GLY A 153 -8.47 -3.45 -17.22
C GLY A 153 -7.18 -3.94 -17.90
N ARG A 154 -6.75 -5.17 -17.67
CA ARG A 154 -5.49 -5.72 -18.22
C ARG A 154 -5.51 -5.70 -19.75
N PHE A 155 -4.37 -5.31 -20.34
CA PHE A 155 -4.16 -5.23 -21.79
C PHE A 155 -5.14 -4.30 -22.53
N LYS A 156 -5.87 -3.41 -21.83
CA LYS A 156 -6.83 -2.49 -22.44
C LYS A 156 -6.27 -1.08 -22.53
N SER A 157 -6.06 -0.60 -23.76
CA SER A 157 -5.55 0.74 -24.06
C SER A 157 -6.54 1.88 -23.72
N HIS A 158 -7.81 1.57 -23.43
CA HIS A 158 -8.86 2.54 -23.12
C HIS A 158 -8.90 2.97 -21.65
N THR A 159 -7.76 3.02 -21.00
CA THR A 159 -7.70 3.49 -19.61
C THR A 159 -7.45 5.00 -19.56
N SER A 160 -7.95 5.66 -18.52
CA SER A 160 -7.80 7.10 -18.30
C SER A 160 -7.13 7.40 -16.97
N VAL A 161 -6.49 8.58 -16.86
CA VAL A 161 -5.92 9.04 -15.57
C VAL A 161 -6.97 9.03 -14.46
N LYS A 162 -8.23 9.37 -14.75
CA LYS A 162 -9.32 9.31 -13.76
C LYS A 162 -9.60 7.89 -13.29
N LYS A 163 -9.64 6.91 -14.22
CA LYS A 163 -9.84 5.49 -13.88
C LYS A 163 -8.65 4.96 -13.10
N TYR A 164 -7.44 5.26 -13.53
CA TYR A 164 -6.21 4.91 -12.81
C TYR A 164 -6.22 5.43 -11.37
N LEU A 165 -6.49 6.73 -11.16
CA LEU A 165 -6.56 7.31 -9.81
C LEU A 165 -7.68 6.73 -8.95
N LYS A 166 -8.80 6.28 -9.54
CA LYS A 166 -9.86 5.56 -8.83
C LYS A 166 -9.35 4.21 -8.31
N ILE A 167 -8.65 3.45 -9.16
CA ILE A 167 -8.07 2.14 -8.79
C ILE A 167 -6.99 2.30 -7.71
N VAL A 168 -6.02 3.20 -7.91
CA VAL A 168 -4.96 3.50 -6.93
C VAL A 168 -5.55 3.98 -5.61
N GLY A 169 -6.58 4.84 -5.69
CA GLY A 169 -7.31 5.31 -4.52
C GLY A 169 -7.93 4.18 -3.72
N ALA A 170 -8.51 3.20 -4.39
CA ALA A 170 -9.14 2.03 -3.76
C ALA A 170 -8.11 1.04 -3.21
N LYS A 171 -7.13 0.63 -4.03
CA LYS A 171 -6.17 -0.45 -3.70
C LYS A 171 -5.12 -0.02 -2.66
N THR A 172 -4.48 1.12 -2.86
CA THR A 172 -3.31 1.54 -2.07
C THR A 172 -3.65 2.67 -1.10
N SER A 173 -4.26 3.75 -1.61
CA SER A 173 -4.40 4.98 -0.83
C SER A 173 -5.47 4.88 0.25
N ALA A 174 -6.54 4.10 0.02
CA ALA A 174 -7.62 3.94 0.98
C ALA A 174 -7.13 3.41 2.32
N LEU A 175 -6.25 2.41 2.33
CA LEU A 175 -5.78 1.82 3.58
C LEU A 175 -4.84 2.76 4.35
N LEU A 176 -4.00 3.56 3.66
CA LEU A 176 -3.18 4.60 4.30
C LEU A 176 -4.07 5.72 4.88
N ALA A 177 -5.09 6.13 4.12
CA ALA A 177 -6.08 7.11 4.57
C ALA A 177 -6.85 6.63 5.80
N THR A 178 -7.32 5.38 5.76
CA THR A 178 -8.03 4.75 6.88
C THR A 178 -7.13 4.65 8.10
N SER A 179 -5.89 4.19 7.96
CA SER A 179 -4.95 4.08 9.09
C SER A 179 -4.79 5.39 9.85
N LEU A 180 -4.56 6.48 9.14
CA LEU A 180 -4.39 7.80 9.75
C LEU A 180 -5.69 8.33 10.39
N ALA A 181 -6.82 8.17 9.70
CA ALA A 181 -8.11 8.68 10.15
C ALA A 181 -8.66 7.90 11.35
N VAL A 182 -8.57 6.57 11.33
CA VAL A 182 -9.12 5.71 12.38
C VAL A 182 -8.30 5.83 13.66
N GLY A 183 -6.96 5.94 13.57
CA GLY A 183 -6.12 6.22 14.73
C GLY A 183 -6.53 7.51 15.44
N ALA A 184 -6.76 8.58 14.68
CA ALA A 184 -7.23 9.85 15.26
C ALA A 184 -8.63 9.75 15.87
N TYR A 185 -9.55 9.05 15.20
CA TYR A 185 -10.90 8.86 15.68
C TYR A 185 -10.92 8.10 17.01
N GLU A 186 -10.20 6.98 17.08
CA GLU A 186 -10.08 6.20 18.30
C GLU A 186 -9.46 6.96 19.45
N ALA A 187 -8.54 7.87 19.16
CA ALA A 187 -7.93 8.75 20.18
C ALA A 187 -8.82 9.93 20.59
N GLY A 188 -10.05 10.02 20.07
CA GLY A 188 -11.06 11.01 20.49
C GLY A 188 -11.06 12.32 19.69
N CYS A 189 -10.43 12.35 18.50
CA CYS A 189 -10.56 13.51 17.62
C CYS A 189 -11.97 13.59 17.00
N ASP A 190 -12.41 14.81 16.69
CA ASP A 190 -13.69 15.02 16.02
C ASP A 190 -13.70 14.47 14.58
N GLU A 191 -14.89 14.14 14.07
CA GLU A 191 -15.08 13.53 12.76
C GLU A 191 -14.55 14.39 11.60
N ARG A 192 -14.64 15.73 11.70
CA ARG A 192 -14.15 16.66 10.68
C ARG A 192 -12.63 16.61 10.58
N PHE A 193 -11.97 16.55 11.74
CA PHE A 193 -10.51 16.41 11.80
C PHE A 193 -10.06 15.05 11.27
N CYS A 194 -10.72 13.96 11.63
CA CYS A 194 -10.45 12.62 11.12
C CYS A 194 -10.61 12.55 9.59
N LYS A 195 -11.67 13.14 9.03
CA LYS A 195 -11.84 13.27 7.58
C LYS A 195 -10.73 14.07 6.91
N LYS A 196 -10.22 15.12 7.56
CA LYS A 196 -9.06 15.90 7.07
C LYS A 196 -7.80 15.03 7.01
N LEU A 197 -7.51 14.27 8.07
CA LEU A 197 -6.39 13.33 8.11
C LEU A 197 -6.53 12.23 7.07
N GLY A 198 -7.71 11.64 6.93
CA GLY A 198 -7.98 10.65 5.88
C GLY A 198 -7.72 11.18 4.48
N LYS A 199 -8.09 12.44 4.21
CA LYS A 199 -7.81 13.09 2.93
C LYS A 199 -6.30 13.30 2.70
N ILE A 200 -5.55 13.66 3.73
CA ILE A 200 -4.08 13.74 3.67
C ILE A 200 -3.50 12.37 3.34
N GLY A 201 -3.91 11.32 4.07
CA GLY A 201 -3.47 9.95 3.82
C GLY A 201 -3.79 9.47 2.40
N LEU A 202 -4.95 9.86 1.83
CA LEU A 202 -5.30 9.57 0.43
C LEU A 202 -4.34 10.24 -0.56
N HIS A 203 -3.97 11.51 -0.33
CA HIS A 203 -3.03 12.22 -1.20
C HIS A 203 -1.62 11.63 -1.12
N VAL A 204 -1.16 11.28 0.09
CA VAL A 204 0.13 10.60 0.31
C VAL A 204 0.14 9.25 -0.41
N GLY A 205 -0.93 8.46 -0.27
CA GLY A 205 -1.07 7.17 -0.93
C GLY A 205 -1.06 7.25 -2.45
N ASN A 206 -1.76 8.23 -3.02
CA ASN A 206 -1.75 8.46 -4.48
C ASN A 206 -0.34 8.83 -4.97
N ALA A 207 0.35 9.75 -4.29
CA ALA A 207 1.72 10.11 -4.65
C ALA A 207 2.66 8.91 -4.54
N PHE A 208 2.55 8.15 -3.45
CA PHE A 208 3.36 6.95 -3.20
C PHE A 208 3.21 5.92 -4.33
N GLN A 209 1.97 5.59 -4.73
CA GLN A 209 1.75 4.62 -5.79
C GLN A 209 2.22 5.13 -7.15
N ILE A 210 1.99 6.40 -7.47
CA ILE A 210 2.48 6.98 -8.73
C ILE A 210 4.02 6.90 -8.80
N ILE A 211 4.72 7.15 -7.68
CA ILE A 211 6.19 7.03 -7.61
C ILE A 211 6.62 5.57 -7.78
N ASP A 212 5.91 4.63 -7.16
CA ASP A 212 6.19 3.19 -7.30
C ASP A 212 6.02 2.74 -8.76
N ASP A 213 4.95 3.17 -9.43
CA ASP A 213 4.71 2.90 -10.85
C ASP A 213 5.77 3.54 -11.76
N ILE A 214 6.30 4.72 -11.42
CA ILE A 214 7.40 5.36 -12.17
C ILE A 214 8.67 4.53 -12.07
N LEU A 215 8.96 3.93 -10.91
CA LEU A 215 10.16 3.11 -10.71
C LEU A 215 10.15 1.87 -11.62
N ASP A 216 9.00 1.35 -12.02
CA ASP A 216 8.89 0.26 -12.98
C ASP A 216 9.34 0.64 -14.42
N TYR A 217 9.49 1.95 -14.69
CA TYR A 217 9.98 2.52 -15.97
C TYR A 217 11.37 3.14 -15.88
N THR A 218 11.88 3.45 -14.69
CA THR A 218 13.12 4.23 -14.51
C THR A 218 14.11 3.60 -13.55
N GLY A 219 13.72 2.55 -12.82
CA GLY A 219 14.56 1.92 -11.81
C GLY A 219 15.82 1.28 -12.41
N ASP A 220 16.88 1.22 -11.61
CA ASP A 220 18.05 0.39 -11.90
C ASP A 220 17.75 -1.05 -11.40
N GLU A 221 17.71 -2.03 -12.32
CA GLU A 221 17.44 -3.43 -11.99
C GLU A 221 18.34 -3.95 -10.86
N ALA A 222 19.59 -3.49 -10.83
CA ALA A 222 20.56 -3.88 -9.79
C ALA A 222 20.22 -3.32 -8.40
N ARG A 223 19.57 -2.14 -8.34
CA ARG A 223 19.19 -1.48 -7.07
C ARG A 223 17.78 -1.84 -6.61
N VAL A 224 16.85 -2.01 -7.54
CA VAL A 224 15.43 -2.31 -7.25
C VAL A 224 15.23 -3.79 -6.96
N GLY A 225 16.14 -4.66 -7.42
CA GLY A 225 16.04 -6.11 -7.27
C GLY A 225 14.85 -6.74 -7.99
N LYS A 226 14.26 -6.02 -8.96
CA LYS A 226 13.16 -6.46 -9.82
C LYS A 226 13.47 -6.11 -11.27
N THR A 227 13.03 -6.96 -12.19
CA THR A 227 13.01 -6.68 -13.63
C THR A 227 12.07 -5.50 -13.89
N LEU A 228 12.49 -4.53 -14.71
CA LEU A 228 11.63 -3.41 -15.12
C LEU A 228 10.44 -3.92 -15.96
N GLY A 229 9.34 -3.18 -15.93
CA GLY A 229 8.14 -3.49 -16.71
C GLY A 229 7.35 -4.68 -16.20
N ASN A 230 7.45 -5.01 -14.90
CA ASN A 230 6.67 -6.12 -14.33
C ASN A 230 5.15 -5.89 -14.46
N ASP A 231 4.70 -4.65 -14.27
CA ASP A 231 3.29 -4.29 -14.47
C ASP A 231 2.87 -4.48 -15.94
N LEU A 232 3.75 -4.14 -16.89
CA LEU A 232 3.51 -4.37 -18.32
C LEU A 232 3.39 -5.86 -18.64
N LYS A 233 4.25 -6.71 -18.08
CA LYS A 233 4.17 -8.17 -18.24
C LYS A 233 2.82 -8.72 -17.80
N GLN A 234 2.28 -8.19 -16.73
CA GLN A 234 0.98 -8.56 -16.19
C GLN A 234 -0.19 -7.90 -16.93
N GLY A 235 0.08 -6.99 -17.89
CA GLY A 235 -0.93 -6.25 -18.64
C GLY A 235 -1.51 -5.06 -17.90
N TYR A 236 -0.89 -4.62 -16.81
CA TYR A 236 -1.32 -3.43 -16.07
C TYR A 236 -0.73 -2.16 -16.71
N TYR A 237 -1.62 -1.29 -17.17
CA TYR A 237 -1.24 -0.02 -17.78
C TYR A 237 -1.25 1.07 -16.72
N THR A 238 -0.05 1.37 -16.21
CA THR A 238 0.16 2.36 -15.17
C THR A 238 0.29 3.78 -15.72
N LEU A 239 0.39 4.76 -14.85
CA LEU A 239 0.28 6.17 -15.22
C LEU A 239 1.26 6.64 -16.30
N PRO A 240 2.54 6.24 -16.31
CA PRO A 240 3.47 6.60 -17.39
C PRO A 240 2.97 6.17 -18.76
N LEU A 241 2.51 4.92 -18.89
CA LEU A 241 1.98 4.42 -20.16
C LEU A 241 0.67 5.12 -20.54
N ILE A 242 -0.23 5.38 -19.59
CA ILE A 242 -1.49 6.08 -19.82
C ILE A 242 -1.23 7.48 -20.42
N TYR A 243 -0.21 8.19 -19.94
CA TYR A 243 0.15 9.49 -20.51
C TYR A 243 0.77 9.37 -21.91
N ALA A 244 1.60 8.36 -22.16
CA ALA A 244 2.18 8.12 -23.48
C ALA A 244 1.10 7.77 -24.52
N LEU A 245 0.12 6.93 -24.16
CA LEU A 245 -1.01 6.55 -25.02
C LEU A 245 -1.83 7.76 -25.53
N ARG A 246 -1.92 8.85 -24.76
CA ARG A 246 -2.60 10.08 -25.18
C ARG A 246 -1.95 10.78 -26.38
N LYS A 247 -0.73 10.42 -26.75
CA LYS A 247 -0.03 10.96 -27.91
C LYS A 247 -0.44 10.28 -29.22
N ASN A 248 -1.24 9.20 -29.13
CA ASN A 248 -1.67 8.39 -30.28
C ASN A 248 -0.50 7.95 -31.18
N ASP A 249 0.61 7.58 -30.56
CA ASP A 249 1.84 7.20 -31.25
C ASP A 249 1.70 5.83 -31.93
N LEU A 250 1.96 5.77 -33.25
CA LEU A 250 1.78 4.55 -34.02
C LEU A 250 2.74 3.43 -33.63
N VAL A 251 3.97 3.77 -33.21
CA VAL A 251 4.98 2.79 -32.80
C VAL A 251 4.56 2.16 -31.47
N LEU A 252 4.17 2.97 -30.51
CA LEU A 252 3.68 2.49 -29.21
C LEU A 252 2.44 1.60 -29.38
N ASN A 253 1.46 2.05 -30.18
CA ASN A 253 0.25 1.28 -30.44
C ASN A 253 0.54 -0.07 -31.09
N LYS A 254 1.53 -0.13 -32.01
CA LYS A 254 1.95 -1.38 -32.64
C LYS A 254 2.64 -2.32 -31.64
N LEU A 255 3.47 -1.80 -30.73
CA LEU A 255 4.11 -2.60 -29.69
C LEU A 255 3.08 -3.19 -28.70
N LEU A 256 2.03 -2.45 -28.40
CA LEU A 256 0.96 -2.86 -27.46
C LEU A 256 -0.12 -3.75 -28.12
N ALA A 257 -0.06 -3.98 -29.42
CA ALA A 257 -1.01 -4.84 -30.11
C ALA A 257 -0.75 -6.36 -29.93
N ALA A 258 0.37 -6.75 -29.32
CA ALA A 258 0.66 -8.13 -29.00
C ALA A 258 -0.10 -8.58 -27.74
N ASP A 259 -0.54 -9.84 -27.71
CA ASP A 259 -1.26 -10.41 -26.56
C ASP A 259 -0.31 -10.76 -25.39
N VAL A 260 0.98 -10.91 -25.65
CA VAL A 260 2.02 -11.22 -24.67
C VAL A 260 3.27 -10.42 -25.00
N TYR A 261 3.91 -9.86 -23.98
CA TYR A 261 5.13 -9.08 -24.13
C TYR A 261 6.34 -9.90 -23.65
N ASP A 262 7.30 -10.13 -24.55
CA ASP A 262 8.63 -10.62 -24.18
C ASP A 262 9.49 -9.46 -23.60
N ASP A 263 10.62 -9.80 -23.00
CA ASP A 263 11.50 -8.85 -22.33
C ASP A 263 12.02 -7.75 -23.29
N GLU A 264 12.21 -8.06 -24.56
CA GLU A 264 12.66 -7.09 -25.55
C GLU A 264 11.55 -6.11 -25.92
N THR A 265 10.34 -6.60 -26.12
CA THR A 265 9.15 -5.74 -26.35
C THR A 265 8.89 -4.81 -25.19
N ILE A 266 9.01 -5.31 -23.95
CA ILE A 266 8.88 -4.49 -22.73
C ILE A 266 9.92 -3.37 -22.71
N LYS A 267 11.19 -3.68 -22.95
CA LYS A 267 12.24 -2.65 -23.03
C LYS A 267 11.93 -1.57 -24.09
N ARG A 268 11.46 -1.99 -25.25
CA ARG A 268 11.05 -1.05 -26.33
C ARG A 268 9.85 -0.19 -25.92
N ILE A 269 8.86 -0.76 -25.23
CA ILE A 269 7.73 0.01 -24.69
C ILE A 269 8.22 1.04 -23.68
N ILE A 270 9.07 0.63 -22.71
CA ILE A 270 9.63 1.53 -21.69
C ILE A 270 10.38 2.70 -22.33
N VAL A 271 11.26 2.44 -23.29
CA VAL A 271 11.98 3.49 -24.03
C VAL A 271 11.00 4.44 -24.69
N ARG A 272 10.00 3.89 -25.41
CA ARG A 272 9.03 4.72 -26.13
C ARG A 272 8.15 5.57 -25.20
N VAL A 273 7.74 5.02 -24.05
CA VAL A 273 7.00 5.77 -23.01
C VAL A 273 7.82 6.95 -22.49
N ASN A 274 9.12 6.74 -22.25
CA ASN A 274 10.04 7.80 -21.82
C ASN A 274 10.19 8.90 -22.89
N GLU A 275 10.42 8.54 -24.17
CA GLU A 275 10.53 9.46 -25.29
C GLU A 275 9.28 10.31 -25.46
N LEU A 276 8.09 9.72 -25.27
CA LEU A 276 6.79 10.42 -25.36
C LEU A 276 6.51 11.29 -24.12
N GLY A 277 7.40 11.28 -23.11
CA GLY A 277 7.29 12.08 -21.90
C GLY A 277 6.26 11.56 -20.90
N GLY A 278 5.89 10.28 -20.98
CA GLY A 278 4.92 9.64 -20.08
C GLY A 278 5.39 9.65 -18.62
N VAL A 279 6.64 9.28 -18.39
CA VAL A 279 7.26 9.32 -17.05
C VAL A 279 7.28 10.74 -16.50
N ARG A 280 7.70 11.75 -17.28
CA ARG A 280 7.73 13.15 -16.85
C ARG A 280 6.37 13.67 -16.43
N GLN A 281 5.30 13.30 -17.17
CA GLN A 281 3.94 13.69 -16.80
C GLN A 281 3.45 13.01 -15.53
N ALA A 282 3.80 11.74 -15.33
CA ALA A 282 3.51 11.01 -14.10
C ALA A 282 4.23 11.64 -12.90
N GLN A 283 5.52 11.99 -13.03
CA GLN A 283 6.29 12.71 -12.01
C GLN A 283 5.62 14.03 -11.62
N SER A 284 5.21 14.84 -12.61
CA SER A 284 4.51 16.11 -12.34
C SER A 284 3.21 15.91 -11.55
N LEU A 285 2.48 14.81 -11.77
CA LEU A 285 1.29 14.51 -10.98
C LEU A 285 1.64 14.04 -9.56
N ALA A 286 2.67 13.20 -9.39
CA ALA A 286 3.17 12.79 -8.08
C ALA A 286 3.61 14.00 -7.24
N GLU A 287 4.37 14.93 -7.84
CA GLU A 287 4.80 16.17 -7.21
C GLU A 287 3.62 17.04 -6.75
N LYS A 288 2.56 17.16 -7.57
CA LYS A 288 1.34 17.89 -7.18
C LYS A 288 0.67 17.29 -5.96
N TYR A 289 0.57 15.96 -5.88
CA TYR A 289 0.02 15.30 -4.70
C TYR A 289 0.94 15.46 -3.49
N THR A 290 2.25 15.39 -3.66
CA THR A 290 3.26 15.60 -2.61
C THR A 290 3.16 17.02 -2.02
N ILE A 291 3.20 18.04 -2.86
CA ILE A 291 3.08 19.45 -2.45
C ILE A 291 1.74 19.68 -1.71
N LYS A 292 0.64 19.12 -2.25
CA LYS A 292 -0.66 19.24 -1.65
C LYS A 292 -0.71 18.57 -0.28
N SER A 293 -0.14 17.37 -0.13
CA SER A 293 -0.06 16.67 1.15
C SER A 293 0.72 17.48 2.18
N LEU A 294 1.91 17.96 1.83
CA LEU A 294 2.76 18.75 2.73
C LEU A 294 2.08 20.07 3.15
N LYS A 295 1.39 20.75 2.22
CA LYS A 295 0.62 21.95 2.53
C LYS A 295 -0.56 21.67 3.48
N GLU A 296 -1.26 20.55 3.29
CA GLU A 296 -2.36 20.17 4.19
C GLU A 296 -1.81 19.76 5.58
N ILE A 297 -0.67 19.06 5.65
CA ILE A 297 0.02 18.70 6.89
C ILE A 297 0.48 19.94 7.65
N SER A 298 1.08 20.93 6.99
CA SER A 298 1.52 22.19 7.64
C SER A 298 0.37 22.99 8.26
N SER A 299 -0.85 22.75 7.83
CA SER A 299 -2.07 23.38 8.38
C SER A 299 -2.69 22.62 9.57
N LEU A 300 -2.07 21.52 10.03
CA LEU A 300 -2.47 20.80 11.23
C LEU A 300 -1.93 21.49 12.50
N PRO A 301 -2.52 21.21 13.68
CA PRO A 301 -1.99 21.70 14.95
C PRO A 301 -0.52 21.34 15.15
N THR A 302 0.26 22.24 15.71
CA THR A 302 1.68 22.01 16.00
C THR A 302 1.82 21.02 17.15
N CYS A 303 2.31 19.83 16.85
CA CYS A 303 2.57 18.74 17.80
C CYS A 303 3.52 17.72 17.16
N GLN A 304 4.03 16.79 17.96
CA GLN A 304 4.93 15.73 17.50
C GLN A 304 4.33 14.91 16.35
N SER A 305 3.03 14.58 16.41
CA SER A 305 2.35 13.80 15.37
C SER A 305 2.33 14.51 14.01
N ARG A 306 2.20 15.84 13.99
CA ARG A 306 2.32 16.61 12.74
C ARG A 306 3.74 16.47 12.17
N ASP A 307 4.76 16.60 13.00
CA ASP A 307 6.15 16.53 12.58
C ASP A 307 6.53 15.10 12.13
N ASP A 308 5.97 14.08 12.77
CA ASP A 308 6.12 12.69 12.36
C ASP A 308 5.38 12.39 11.06
N LEU A 309 4.18 12.97 10.85
CA LEU A 309 3.44 12.85 9.59
C LEU A 309 4.17 13.52 8.43
N GLU A 310 4.75 14.68 8.66
CA GLU A 310 5.58 15.36 7.67
C GLU A 310 6.83 14.54 7.33
N TRP A 311 7.51 14.02 8.34
CA TRP A 311 8.71 13.21 8.18
C TRP A 311 8.42 11.93 7.37
N ILE A 312 7.38 11.15 7.73
CA ILE A 312 7.05 9.93 6.99
C ILE A 312 6.63 10.24 5.55
N THR A 313 5.87 11.33 5.35
CA THR A 313 5.45 11.77 4.02
C THR A 313 6.66 12.08 3.14
N LYS A 314 7.62 12.87 3.64
CA LYS A 314 8.86 13.16 2.92
C LYS A 314 9.65 11.89 2.63
N ARG A 315 9.81 10.98 3.60
CA ARG A 315 10.58 9.74 3.44
C ARG A 315 9.93 8.73 2.48
N LEU A 316 8.60 8.74 2.34
CA LEU A 316 7.90 7.91 1.38
C LEU A 316 7.96 8.48 -0.04
N LEU A 317 7.89 9.80 -0.18
CA LEU A 317 7.69 10.48 -1.46
C LEU A 317 8.98 11.09 -2.03
N VAL A 318 9.95 11.43 -1.18
CA VAL A 318 11.28 11.89 -1.59
C VAL A 318 12.22 10.69 -1.48
N ARG A 319 12.17 9.79 -2.46
CA ARG A 319 13.17 8.74 -2.58
C ARG A 319 14.38 9.37 -3.29
N GLU A 320 15.49 9.50 -2.57
CA GLU A 320 16.78 9.80 -3.21
C GLU A 320 17.11 8.64 -4.16
N HIS A 321 17.26 8.99 -5.44
CA HIS A 321 17.62 8.08 -6.53
C HIS A 321 19.11 7.70 -6.45
#